data_65d4822709b7a7cfea278ba73fc65f36
#
_entry.id   65d4822709b7a7cfea278ba73fc65f36
#
_cell.length_a   1.000
_cell.length_b   1.000
_cell.length_c   1.000
_cell.angle_alpha   90.00
_cell.angle_beta   90.00
_cell.angle_gamma   90.00
#
_symmetry.space_group_name_H-M   'P 1'
#
loop_
_entity.id
_entity.type
_entity.pdbx_description
1 polymer ?
#
loop_
_entity_poly.entity_id
_entity_poly.type
_entity_poly.pdbx_seq_one_letter_code
_entity_poly.pdbx_strand_id
1 'polypeptide(L)'
;MAESNFVDYVKIYCRSGKGGRGSMHLRHVKYNPNGGPDGGDGGHGGSIYLRGNHNYWTLLHLKFQRHVFAEHGGNGGRDKCHGKDGQDIYIDVPCGTVVYDAETGKYVCDVMHDGQEVLLLKGGRGGLGNFQFRSATNQCPRYAQPGEPMEEMTIILELKLLADVGLVGLPNAGKSTLLSAVSSARPKIANYPFTTLEPSLGIVDYRDHKSFVMADIPGIIEGASEGKGLGLRFLRHIERNSLLLFMVPGDTDDIKREYELLKNELEKFNPEMLDKHRVLAVAKCYLLDDELMDMLRETLPDDLPVVFISSVTGLGIQELKDTLWQELNSESNKLQNITAEDTLVHRDKDMTRFMAEMKAEGEDDIIYIDDDDIEDVDDVEDLDDFEYEEEADNE
;
A
#
# COMPACT_ATOMS: atom_id res chain seq x y z
N MET A 1 7.71 -13.84 22.95
CA MET A 1 6.96 -14.20 21.73
C MET A 1 7.56 -13.39 20.62
N ALA A 2 7.99 -13.99 19.52
CA ALA A 2 8.51 -13.21 18.39
C ALA A 2 7.31 -12.52 17.73
N GLU A 3 7.24 -11.20 17.77
CA GLU A 3 6.23 -10.43 17.03
C GLU A 3 6.37 -10.75 15.53
N SER A 4 5.25 -11.03 14.88
CA SER A 4 5.26 -11.28 13.44
C SER A 4 5.66 -10.00 12.71
N ASN A 5 6.66 -10.10 11.84
CA ASN A 5 7.14 -8.96 11.06
C ASN A 5 6.28 -8.68 9.81
N PHE A 6 5.11 -9.30 9.69
CA PHE A 6 4.20 -9.08 8.58
C PHE A 6 2.99 -8.27 9.06
N VAL A 7 2.75 -7.14 8.42
CA VAL A 7 1.64 -6.23 8.71
C VAL A 7 0.95 -5.91 7.39
N ASP A 8 -0.30 -6.27 7.28
CA ASP A 8 -1.17 -6.06 6.10
C ASP A 8 -2.24 -4.99 6.32
N TYR A 9 -2.35 -4.49 7.53
CA TYR A 9 -3.31 -3.48 7.93
C TYR A 9 -2.64 -2.45 8.83
N VAL A 10 -2.75 -1.18 8.49
CA VAL A 10 -2.21 -0.07 9.29
C VAL A 10 -3.17 1.11 9.22
N LYS A 11 -3.40 1.75 10.37
CA LYS A 11 -4.15 2.99 10.48
C LYS A 11 -3.16 4.14 10.68
N ILE A 12 -3.27 5.20 9.85
CA ILE A 12 -2.37 6.34 9.82
C ILE A 12 -3.19 7.61 9.85
N TYR A 13 -2.78 8.56 10.68
CA TYR A 13 -3.28 9.92 10.66
C TYR A 13 -2.43 10.78 9.73
N CYS A 14 -3.06 11.43 8.76
CA CYS A 14 -2.41 12.27 7.76
C CYS A 14 -2.92 13.69 7.86
N ARG A 15 -2.02 14.67 7.80
CA ARG A 15 -2.33 16.10 7.80
C ARG A 15 -1.52 16.81 6.74
N SER A 16 -2.19 17.51 5.81
CA SER A 16 -1.52 18.32 4.79
C SER A 16 -0.98 19.62 5.36
N GLY A 17 -0.12 20.30 4.61
CA GLY A 17 0.41 21.59 4.99
C GLY A 17 -0.62 22.72 4.80
N LYS A 18 -0.74 23.61 5.77
CA LYS A 18 -1.51 24.85 5.66
C LYS A 18 -0.83 25.80 4.67
N GLY A 19 -1.59 26.57 3.90
CA GLY A 19 -1.03 27.66 3.09
C GLY A 19 -0.57 28.82 3.96
N GLY A 20 0.58 29.42 3.63
CA GLY A 20 1.07 30.63 4.27
C GLY A 20 0.15 31.84 4.00
N ARG A 21 0.03 32.75 4.93
CA ARG A 21 -0.73 33.99 4.71
C ARG A 21 0.02 34.95 3.78
N GLY A 22 -0.68 35.75 3.00
CA GLY A 22 -0.11 36.86 2.27
C GLY A 22 0.26 38.02 3.22
N SER A 23 1.27 38.78 2.84
CA SER A 23 1.74 39.95 3.60
C SER A 23 0.92 41.22 3.24
N MET A 24 0.59 42.04 4.25
CA MET A 24 -0.05 43.35 4.05
C MET A 24 0.94 44.49 4.23
N HIS A 25 2.24 44.25 4.06
CA HIS A 25 3.28 45.23 4.24
C HIS A 25 3.17 46.40 3.27
N LEU A 26 3.40 47.63 3.77
CA LEU A 26 3.50 48.82 2.98
C LEU A 26 4.95 49.32 3.00
N ARG A 27 5.48 49.65 1.84
CA ARG A 27 6.87 50.08 1.70
C ARG A 27 7.11 51.43 2.36
N HIS A 28 8.03 51.48 3.32
CA HIS A 28 8.51 52.70 3.95
C HIS A 28 10.01 52.81 3.71
N VAL A 29 10.43 53.78 2.93
CA VAL A 29 11.84 54.04 2.68
C VAL A 29 12.19 55.51 2.95
N LYS A 30 13.41 55.78 3.32
CA LYS A 30 13.94 57.15 3.50
C LYS A 30 13.65 57.94 2.20
N TYR A 31 13.03 59.06 2.30
CA TYR A 31 12.55 59.94 1.19
C TYR A 31 11.27 59.50 0.42
N ASN A 32 10.66 58.39 0.74
CA ASN A 32 9.35 58.02 0.19
C ASN A 32 8.48 57.29 1.23
N PRO A 33 7.86 58.03 2.16
CA PRO A 33 7.04 57.45 3.23
C PRO A 33 5.75 56.81 2.74
N ASN A 34 5.30 57.11 1.50
CA ASN A 34 4.09 56.56 0.88
C ASN A 34 4.42 55.57 -0.24
N GLY A 35 5.31 54.61 0.02
CA GLY A 35 5.86 53.71 -0.98
C GLY A 35 4.90 52.69 -1.59
N GLY A 36 3.64 52.62 -1.11
CA GLY A 36 2.61 51.72 -1.63
C GLY A 36 2.77 50.26 -1.15
N PRO A 37 1.85 49.36 -1.60
CA PRO A 37 1.85 47.97 -1.18
C PRO A 37 3.02 47.21 -1.81
N ASP A 38 3.70 46.43 -1.00
CA ASP A 38 4.84 45.60 -1.38
C ASP A 38 4.85 44.22 -0.69
N GLY A 39 3.75 43.85 -0.03
CA GLY A 39 3.60 42.55 0.57
C GLY A 39 3.58 41.45 -0.47
N GLY A 40 4.38 40.40 -0.23
CA GLY A 40 4.43 39.19 -1.05
C GLY A 40 3.32 38.19 -0.71
N ASP A 41 3.19 37.16 -1.57
CA ASP A 41 2.22 36.10 -1.37
C ASP A 41 2.74 35.03 -0.42
N GLY A 42 1.88 34.34 0.30
CA GLY A 42 2.25 33.17 1.09
C GLY A 42 2.61 31.99 0.19
N GLY A 43 3.46 31.08 0.70
CA GLY A 43 3.80 29.81 0.04
C GLY A 43 2.67 28.80 0.14
N HIS A 44 2.69 27.81 -0.73
CA HIS A 44 1.78 26.66 -0.67
C HIS A 44 2.17 25.72 0.47
N GLY A 45 1.20 25.09 1.13
CA GLY A 45 1.45 23.97 2.03
C GLY A 45 1.82 22.71 1.24
N GLY A 46 2.60 21.80 1.84
CA GLY A 46 2.95 20.52 1.26
C GLY A 46 1.75 19.59 1.16
N SER A 47 1.70 18.81 0.09
CA SER A 47 0.70 17.76 -0.15
C SER A 47 1.21 16.41 0.34
N ILE A 48 0.29 15.44 0.53
CA ILE A 48 0.65 14.07 0.87
C ILE A 48 0.27 13.16 -0.29
N TYR A 49 1.24 12.39 -0.76
CA TYR A 49 1.10 11.41 -1.84
C TYR A 49 1.35 10.01 -1.31
N LEU A 50 0.61 9.04 -1.84
CA LEU A 50 0.92 7.63 -1.73
C LEU A 50 1.72 7.23 -2.96
N ARG A 51 2.82 6.50 -2.78
CA ARG A 51 3.66 6.03 -3.88
C ARG A 51 3.84 4.52 -3.80
N GLY A 52 3.49 3.81 -4.89
CA GLY A 52 3.72 2.38 -5.03
C GLY A 52 5.20 2.06 -5.09
N ASN A 53 5.67 1.13 -4.27
CA ASN A 53 7.05 0.70 -4.25
C ASN A 53 7.12 -0.83 -4.14
N HIS A 54 7.58 -1.47 -5.21
CA HIS A 54 7.72 -2.92 -5.30
C HIS A 54 8.73 -3.52 -4.31
N ASN A 55 9.64 -2.72 -3.75
CA ASN A 55 10.60 -3.18 -2.74
C ASN A 55 9.96 -3.41 -1.37
N TYR A 56 8.79 -2.84 -1.14
CA TYR A 56 8.00 -3.10 0.06
C TYR A 56 6.96 -4.17 -0.21
N TRP A 57 6.85 -5.14 0.67
CA TRP A 57 5.93 -6.29 0.63
C TRP A 57 5.07 -6.41 1.88
N THR A 58 5.24 -5.49 2.83
CA THR A 58 4.43 -5.35 4.04
C THR A 58 4.29 -3.89 4.40
N LEU A 59 3.28 -3.56 5.20
CA LEU A 59 3.07 -2.24 5.76
C LEU A 59 3.83 -2.03 7.10
N LEU A 60 4.78 -2.93 7.44
CA LEU A 60 5.47 -2.92 8.74
C LEU A 60 6.16 -1.59 9.05
N HIS A 61 6.77 -0.95 8.06
CA HIS A 61 7.47 0.32 8.25
C HIS A 61 6.51 1.44 8.66
N LEU A 62 5.24 1.37 8.23
CA LEU A 62 4.19 2.34 8.58
C LEU A 62 3.55 2.06 9.96
N LYS A 63 3.69 0.86 10.50
CA LYS A 63 3.22 0.52 11.86
C LYS A 63 3.84 1.45 12.93
N PHE A 64 5.08 1.89 12.70
CA PHE A 64 5.82 2.75 13.62
C PHE A 64 5.72 4.24 13.28
N GLN A 65 5.19 4.59 12.09
CA GLN A 65 5.01 5.96 11.63
C GLN A 65 3.51 6.24 11.47
N ARG A 66 2.80 6.33 12.59
CA ARG A 66 1.33 6.49 12.58
C ARG A 66 0.85 7.90 12.25
N HIS A 67 1.74 8.88 12.29
CA HIS A 67 1.43 10.29 12.02
C HIS A 67 2.30 10.80 10.88
N VAL A 68 1.67 11.41 9.89
CA VAL A 68 2.34 12.00 8.73
C VAL A 68 1.85 13.42 8.55
N PHE A 69 2.76 14.40 8.74
CA PHE A 69 2.45 15.81 8.68
C PHE A 69 3.30 16.47 7.59
N ALA A 70 2.65 17.09 6.60
CA ALA A 70 3.35 17.85 5.59
C ALA A 70 3.68 19.28 6.08
N GLU A 71 4.76 19.85 5.55
CA GLU A 71 5.21 21.19 5.91
C GLU A 71 4.20 22.26 5.55
N HIS A 72 4.07 23.27 6.41
CA HIS A 72 3.27 24.45 6.14
C HIS A 72 3.97 25.38 5.14
N GLY A 73 3.20 26.14 4.38
CA GLY A 73 3.73 27.22 3.56
C GLY A 73 4.15 28.39 4.40
N GLY A 74 5.31 28.97 4.06
CA GLY A 74 5.83 30.18 4.71
C GLY A 74 4.94 31.40 4.45
N ASN A 75 4.87 32.31 5.39
CA ASN A 75 4.16 33.59 5.24
C ASN A 75 4.85 34.48 4.19
N GLY A 76 4.09 35.28 3.49
CA GLY A 76 4.61 36.30 2.57
C GLY A 76 5.41 37.38 3.34
N GLY A 77 6.51 37.83 2.74
CA GLY A 77 7.41 38.83 3.30
C GLY A 77 7.22 40.22 2.74
N ARG A 78 8.18 41.12 3.08
CA ARG A 78 8.33 42.50 2.53
C ARG A 78 8.93 42.44 1.12
N ASP A 79 8.96 43.55 0.42
CA ASP A 79 9.58 43.68 -0.90
C ASP A 79 9.10 42.64 -1.93
N LYS A 80 7.84 42.22 -1.84
CA LYS A 80 7.20 41.17 -2.67
C LYS A 80 7.85 39.79 -2.55
N CYS A 81 8.51 39.53 -1.45
CA CYS A 81 9.05 38.22 -1.21
C CYS A 81 7.94 37.22 -0.92
N HIS A 82 7.87 36.16 -1.76
CA HIS A 82 6.94 35.07 -1.54
C HIS A 82 7.40 34.18 -0.40
N GLY A 83 6.45 33.63 0.34
CA GLY A 83 6.73 32.60 1.34
C GLY A 83 7.29 31.34 0.67
N LYS A 84 8.11 30.57 1.41
CA LYS A 84 8.60 29.28 0.94
C LYS A 84 7.43 28.29 0.84
N ASP A 85 7.38 27.49 -0.24
CA ASP A 85 6.43 26.39 -0.33
C ASP A 85 6.85 25.25 0.61
N GLY A 86 5.88 24.64 1.27
CA GLY A 86 6.08 23.44 2.09
C GLY A 86 6.45 22.24 1.22
N GLN A 87 7.23 21.33 1.77
CA GLN A 87 7.65 20.13 1.06
C GLN A 87 6.52 19.10 1.03
N ASP A 88 6.33 18.46 -0.15
CA ASP A 88 5.42 17.35 -0.30
C ASP A 88 6.01 16.09 0.36
N ILE A 89 5.12 15.25 0.91
CA ILE A 89 5.50 13.98 1.52
C ILE A 89 4.98 12.83 0.68
N TYR A 90 5.86 11.84 0.47
CA TYR A 90 5.55 10.60 -0.22
C TYR A 90 5.56 9.46 0.79
N ILE A 91 4.41 8.81 0.94
CA ILE A 91 4.29 7.59 1.75
C ILE A 91 4.46 6.42 0.81
N ASP A 92 5.57 5.68 0.96
CA ASP A 92 5.83 4.48 0.17
C ASP A 92 4.96 3.33 0.69
N VAL A 93 4.17 2.74 -0.20
CA VAL A 93 3.30 1.60 0.10
C VAL A 93 3.58 0.44 -0.87
N PRO A 94 3.41 -0.82 -0.44
CA PRO A 94 3.49 -1.96 -1.35
C PRO A 94 2.44 -1.85 -2.46
N CYS A 95 2.75 -2.41 -3.65
CA CYS A 95 1.76 -2.54 -4.71
C CYS A 95 0.59 -3.42 -4.25
N GLY A 96 -0.64 -3.07 -4.64
CA GLY A 96 -1.86 -3.74 -4.18
C GLY A 96 -2.40 -3.23 -2.84
N THR A 97 -1.93 -2.07 -2.37
CA THR A 97 -2.47 -1.41 -1.18
C THR A 97 -3.73 -0.63 -1.53
N VAL A 98 -4.80 -0.89 -0.80
CA VAL A 98 -6.07 -0.16 -0.87
C VAL A 98 -6.22 0.73 0.35
N VAL A 99 -6.76 1.90 0.13
CA VAL A 99 -6.89 2.96 1.13
C VAL A 99 -8.36 3.22 1.41
N TYR A 100 -8.71 3.21 2.67
CA TYR A 100 -10.04 3.55 3.16
C TYR A 100 -9.95 4.71 4.14
N ASP A 101 -11.00 5.49 4.20
CA ASP A 101 -11.20 6.48 5.23
C ASP A 101 -11.60 5.77 6.54
N ALA A 102 -10.87 6.00 7.62
CA ALA A 102 -11.09 5.35 8.90
C ALA A 102 -12.39 5.77 9.59
N GLU A 103 -12.90 6.98 9.30
CA GLU A 103 -14.13 7.49 9.92
C GLU A 103 -15.38 6.97 9.22
N THR A 104 -15.37 7.00 7.88
CA THR A 104 -16.54 6.65 7.07
C THR A 104 -16.51 5.22 6.55
N GLY A 105 -15.34 4.55 6.58
CA GLY A 105 -15.12 3.22 5.98
C GLY A 105 -15.20 3.22 4.46
N LYS A 106 -15.21 4.40 3.82
CA LYS A 106 -15.32 4.49 2.37
C LYS A 106 -13.98 4.29 1.70
N TYR A 107 -14.02 3.68 0.53
CA TYR A 107 -12.88 3.61 -0.37
C TYR A 107 -12.42 5.01 -0.79
N VAL A 108 -11.11 5.24 -0.72
CA VAL A 108 -10.47 6.51 -1.14
C VAL A 108 -9.71 6.31 -2.44
N CYS A 109 -8.76 5.41 -2.48
CA CYS A 109 -7.93 5.11 -3.64
C CYS A 109 -7.22 3.75 -3.48
N ASP A 110 -6.55 3.33 -4.53
CA ASP A 110 -5.66 2.17 -4.53
C ASP A 110 -4.33 2.48 -5.22
N VAL A 111 -3.30 1.73 -4.86
CA VAL A 111 -1.95 1.85 -5.40
C VAL A 111 -1.52 0.48 -5.89
N MET A 112 -1.63 0.25 -7.22
CA MET A 112 -1.46 -1.07 -7.83
C MET A 112 -0.11 -1.26 -8.49
N HIS A 113 0.48 -0.18 -9.03
CA HIS A 113 1.69 -0.27 -9.83
C HIS A 113 2.89 0.37 -9.14
N ASP A 114 4.08 -0.16 -9.46
CA ASP A 114 5.34 0.42 -9.02
C ASP A 114 5.52 1.83 -9.59
N GLY A 115 5.91 2.77 -8.74
CA GLY A 115 6.05 4.18 -9.11
C GLY A 115 4.73 4.93 -9.33
N GLN A 116 3.57 4.30 -9.12
CA GLN A 116 2.28 5.00 -9.16
C GLN A 116 2.20 5.99 -7.99
N GLU A 117 1.91 7.25 -8.32
CA GLU A 117 1.71 8.31 -7.33
C GLU A 117 0.24 8.73 -7.30
N VAL A 118 -0.35 8.70 -6.12
CA VAL A 118 -1.75 9.08 -5.89
C VAL A 118 -1.79 10.19 -4.85
N LEU A 119 -2.40 11.32 -5.20
CA LEU A 119 -2.61 12.41 -4.27
C LEU A 119 -3.65 12.00 -3.21
N LEU A 120 -3.23 11.97 -1.94
CA LEU A 120 -4.11 11.66 -0.82
C LEU A 120 -4.73 12.92 -0.23
N LEU A 121 -3.90 13.87 0.19
CA LEU A 121 -4.32 15.14 0.77
C LEU A 121 -3.60 16.29 0.07
N LYS A 122 -4.37 17.32 -0.29
CA LYS A 122 -3.83 18.49 -0.97
C LYS A 122 -3.38 19.54 0.05
N GLY A 123 -2.21 20.11 -0.17
CA GLY A 123 -1.73 21.27 0.59
C GLY A 123 -2.56 22.52 0.32
N GLY A 124 -2.76 23.32 1.34
CA GLY A 124 -3.46 24.59 1.25
C GLY A 124 -2.74 25.58 0.35
N ARG A 125 -3.47 26.39 -0.39
CA ARG A 125 -2.88 27.46 -1.21
C ARG A 125 -2.40 28.60 -0.34
N GLY A 126 -1.26 29.19 -0.71
CA GLY A 126 -0.79 30.43 -0.13
C GLY A 126 -1.74 31.60 -0.40
N GLY A 127 -1.93 32.44 0.58
CA GLY A 127 -2.75 33.65 0.46
C GLY A 127 -2.04 34.74 -0.36
N LEU A 128 -2.79 35.54 -1.08
CA LEU A 128 -2.26 36.65 -1.87
C LEU A 128 -1.88 37.83 -0.99
N GLY A 129 -0.69 38.41 -1.26
CA GLY A 129 -0.23 39.66 -0.61
C GLY A 129 -0.99 40.89 -1.11
N ASN A 130 -0.88 42.00 -0.35
CA ASN A 130 -1.58 43.26 -0.69
C ASN A 130 -1.14 43.82 -2.03
N PHE A 131 0.04 43.49 -2.53
CA PHE A 131 0.52 43.94 -3.84
C PHE A 131 -0.40 43.44 -4.97
N GLN A 132 -0.95 42.25 -4.88
CA GLN A 132 -1.85 41.64 -5.87
C GLN A 132 -3.20 42.34 -5.95
N PHE A 133 -3.66 42.99 -4.86
CA PHE A 133 -4.94 43.68 -4.78
C PHE A 133 -4.87 45.16 -5.21
N ARG A 134 -3.69 45.60 -5.68
CA ARG A 134 -3.52 46.96 -6.18
C ARG A 134 -4.31 47.16 -7.46
N SER A 135 -5.13 48.21 -7.47
CA SER A 135 -5.92 48.63 -8.63
C SER A 135 -5.89 50.12 -8.80
N ALA A 136 -6.45 50.64 -9.93
CA ALA A 136 -6.56 52.09 -10.20
C ALA A 136 -7.38 52.83 -9.12
N THR A 137 -8.39 52.17 -8.57
CA THR A 137 -9.28 52.74 -7.54
C THR A 137 -8.75 52.47 -6.12
N ASN A 138 -7.99 51.40 -5.90
CA ASN A 138 -7.37 51.05 -4.63
C ASN A 138 -5.86 50.90 -4.80
N GLN A 139 -5.15 52.03 -4.65
CA GLN A 139 -3.70 52.06 -4.87
C GLN A 139 -2.89 51.53 -3.69
N CYS A 140 -3.44 51.52 -2.46
CA CYS A 140 -2.76 51.08 -1.23
C CYS A 140 -3.69 50.15 -0.42
N PRO A 141 -3.94 48.93 -0.89
CA PRO A 141 -4.72 47.96 -0.10
C PRO A 141 -4.00 47.59 1.20
N ARG A 142 -4.77 47.66 2.31
CA ARG A 142 -4.31 47.31 3.66
C ARG A 142 -4.86 45.98 4.13
N TYR A 143 -5.01 45.04 3.21
CA TYR A 143 -5.45 43.65 3.47
C TYR A 143 -4.68 42.70 2.59
N ALA A 144 -4.52 41.50 3.08
CA ALA A 144 -3.96 40.37 2.37
C ALA A 144 -4.88 39.16 2.60
N GLN A 145 -4.76 38.16 1.76
CA GLN A 145 -5.55 36.96 1.85
C GLN A 145 -4.89 35.97 2.83
N PRO A 146 -5.65 35.36 3.74
CA PRO A 146 -5.14 34.23 4.55
C PRO A 146 -4.82 33.06 3.62
N GLY A 147 -3.89 32.20 4.04
CA GLY A 147 -3.68 30.91 3.38
C GLY A 147 -4.88 29.99 3.57
N GLU A 148 -5.07 29.05 2.63
CA GLU A 148 -6.08 28.01 2.78
C GLU A 148 -5.72 27.08 3.97
N PRO A 149 -6.73 26.57 4.70
CA PRO A 149 -6.51 25.64 5.80
C PRO A 149 -5.88 24.34 5.30
N MET A 150 -5.33 23.55 6.21
CA MET A 150 -4.89 22.19 6.00
C MET A 150 -6.07 21.23 5.91
N GLU A 151 -5.86 20.10 5.26
CA GLU A 151 -6.78 18.97 5.23
C GLU A 151 -6.23 17.85 6.12
N GLU A 152 -7.11 17.21 6.90
CA GLU A 152 -6.78 16.12 7.81
C GLU A 152 -7.64 14.91 7.49
N MET A 153 -7.04 13.73 7.58
CA MET A 153 -7.75 12.48 7.36
C MET A 153 -7.04 11.34 8.07
N THR A 154 -7.82 10.50 8.75
CA THR A 154 -7.33 9.22 9.24
C THR A 154 -7.61 8.15 8.20
N ILE A 155 -6.58 7.50 7.69
CA ILE A 155 -6.68 6.47 6.67
C ILE A 155 -6.38 5.09 7.22
N ILE A 156 -7.00 4.10 6.60
CA ILE A 156 -6.68 2.69 6.76
C ILE A 156 -6.03 2.21 5.48
N LEU A 157 -4.83 1.68 5.61
CA LEU A 157 -4.12 1.01 4.54
C LEU A 157 -4.32 -0.49 4.69
N GLU A 158 -4.88 -1.13 3.68
CA GLU A 158 -5.07 -2.58 3.61
C GLU A 158 -4.30 -3.13 2.41
N LEU A 159 -3.39 -4.07 2.65
CA LEU A 159 -2.69 -4.77 1.58
C LEU A 159 -3.57 -5.92 1.06
N LYS A 160 -4.10 -5.77 -0.15
CA LYS A 160 -4.96 -6.79 -0.78
C LYS A 160 -4.20 -7.87 -1.54
N LEU A 161 -3.06 -7.57 -2.12
CA LEU A 161 -2.18 -8.56 -2.74
C LEU A 161 -1.33 -9.23 -1.68
N LEU A 162 -1.58 -10.51 -1.46
CA LEU A 162 -0.83 -11.31 -0.50
C LEU A 162 0.46 -11.86 -1.11
N ALA A 163 0.35 -12.37 -2.34
CA ALA A 163 1.45 -12.93 -3.11
C ALA A 163 1.11 -12.95 -4.60
N ASP A 164 2.15 -13.00 -5.42
CA ASP A 164 2.00 -13.16 -6.86
C ASP A 164 1.53 -14.57 -7.20
N VAL A 165 2.07 -15.59 -6.48
CA VAL A 165 1.76 -17.00 -6.68
C VAL A 165 1.26 -17.65 -5.39
N GLY A 166 0.05 -18.18 -5.41
CA GLY A 166 -0.53 -18.97 -4.32
C GLY A 166 -0.34 -20.48 -4.53
N LEU A 167 0.25 -21.18 -3.55
CA LEU A 167 0.40 -22.64 -3.57
C LEU A 167 -0.90 -23.32 -3.13
N VAL A 168 -1.44 -24.17 -3.99
CA VAL A 168 -2.66 -24.93 -3.78
C VAL A 168 -2.36 -26.43 -3.86
N GLY A 169 -2.68 -27.21 -2.84
CA GLY A 169 -2.43 -28.66 -2.87
C GLY A 169 -2.80 -29.34 -1.57
N LEU A 170 -3.00 -30.64 -1.63
CA LEU A 170 -3.30 -31.47 -0.46
C LEU A 170 -2.20 -31.42 0.61
N PRO A 171 -2.50 -31.80 1.86
CA PRO A 171 -1.46 -32.02 2.87
C PRO A 171 -0.38 -32.96 2.34
N ASN A 172 0.89 -32.69 2.66
CA ASN A 172 2.05 -33.46 2.22
C ASN A 172 2.36 -33.46 0.71
N ALA A 173 1.69 -32.64 -0.11
CA ALA A 173 2.03 -32.45 -1.53
C ALA A 173 3.43 -31.82 -1.74
N GLY A 174 4.09 -31.34 -0.67
CA GLY A 174 5.43 -30.77 -0.74
C GLY A 174 5.47 -29.24 -0.88
N LYS A 175 4.37 -28.52 -0.61
CA LYS A 175 4.28 -27.06 -0.73
C LYS A 175 5.34 -26.31 0.06
N SER A 176 5.41 -26.54 1.37
CA SER A 176 6.38 -25.86 2.24
C SER A 176 7.83 -26.25 1.92
N THR A 177 8.05 -27.48 1.42
CA THR A 177 9.37 -27.91 0.93
C THR A 177 9.75 -27.17 -0.34
N LEU A 178 8.82 -27.01 -1.28
CA LEU A 178 9.04 -26.22 -2.49
C LEU A 178 9.36 -24.78 -2.12
N LEU A 179 8.52 -24.15 -1.28
CA LEU A 179 8.70 -22.78 -0.86
C LEU A 179 10.09 -22.56 -0.22
N SER A 180 10.55 -23.51 0.60
CA SER A 180 11.88 -23.45 1.21
C SER A 180 13.00 -23.64 0.20
N ALA A 181 12.79 -24.41 -0.87
CA ALA A 181 13.78 -24.68 -1.90
C ALA A 181 13.94 -23.53 -2.91
N VAL A 182 12.86 -22.80 -3.20
CA VAL A 182 12.87 -21.71 -4.20
C VAL A 182 13.08 -20.33 -3.61
N SER A 183 12.85 -20.17 -2.31
CA SER A 183 12.97 -18.89 -1.62
C SER A 183 14.43 -18.52 -1.34
N SER A 184 14.81 -17.29 -1.65
CA SER A 184 16.15 -16.71 -1.42
C SER A 184 16.45 -16.48 0.06
N ALA A 185 15.40 -16.32 0.86
CA ALA A 185 15.47 -16.20 2.31
C ALA A 185 14.60 -17.30 2.95
N ARG A 186 14.85 -17.61 4.21
CA ARG A 186 13.97 -18.56 4.92
C ARG A 186 12.54 -18.04 4.87
N PRO A 187 11.56 -18.87 4.43
CA PRO A 187 10.16 -18.49 4.42
C PRO A 187 9.76 -17.91 5.77
N LYS A 188 9.08 -16.77 5.74
CA LYS A 188 8.59 -16.14 6.96
C LYS A 188 7.14 -16.54 7.16
N ILE A 189 6.86 -16.96 8.38
CA ILE A 189 5.50 -17.24 8.84
C ILE A 189 4.86 -15.88 9.12
N ALA A 190 3.74 -15.60 8.46
CA ALA A 190 2.97 -14.37 8.65
C ALA A 190 1.83 -14.65 9.63
N ASN A 191 1.86 -14.00 10.80
CA ASN A 191 0.78 -14.07 11.79
C ASN A 191 -0.29 -13.06 11.37
N TYR A 192 -1.36 -13.55 10.79
CA TYR A 192 -2.55 -12.75 10.59
C TYR A 192 -3.46 -12.87 11.81
N PRO A 193 -3.87 -11.75 12.44
CA PRO A 193 -4.68 -11.80 13.66
C PRO A 193 -6.04 -12.50 13.47
N PHE A 194 -6.44 -12.72 12.21
CA PHE A 194 -7.70 -13.35 11.83
C PHE A 194 -7.54 -14.75 11.21
N THR A 195 -6.31 -15.31 11.18
CA THR A 195 -6.07 -16.67 10.68
C THR A 195 -5.64 -17.59 11.81
N THR A 196 -6.29 -18.72 11.92
CA THR A 196 -5.85 -19.80 12.82
C THR A 196 -4.69 -20.62 12.23
N LEU A 197 -4.41 -20.43 10.93
CA LEU A 197 -3.30 -21.06 10.21
C LEU A 197 -2.49 -19.93 9.53
N GLU A 198 -1.24 -19.83 9.90
CA GLU A 198 -0.33 -18.80 9.45
C GLU A 198 0.22 -19.14 8.06
N PRO A 199 -0.01 -18.31 7.01
CA PRO A 199 0.59 -18.53 5.71
C PRO A 199 2.09 -18.31 5.76
N SER A 200 2.83 -19.12 5.01
CA SER A 200 4.28 -18.95 4.85
C SER A 200 4.56 -18.23 3.54
N LEU A 201 5.23 -17.08 3.62
CA LEU A 201 5.62 -16.29 2.46
C LEU A 201 7.11 -16.48 2.14
N GLY A 202 7.43 -16.62 0.87
CA GLY A 202 8.79 -16.71 0.37
C GLY A 202 9.00 -15.80 -0.85
N ILE A 203 10.13 -15.11 -0.86
CA ILE A 203 10.56 -14.32 -2.02
C ILE A 203 11.37 -15.25 -2.92
N VAL A 204 10.96 -15.36 -4.16
CA VAL A 204 11.60 -16.19 -5.18
C VAL A 204 12.38 -15.28 -6.11
N ASP A 205 13.71 -15.40 -6.08
CA ASP A 205 14.54 -14.65 -7.02
C ASP A 205 14.47 -15.27 -8.41
N TYR A 206 14.32 -14.40 -9.40
CA TYR A 206 14.32 -14.71 -10.80
C TYR A 206 15.46 -13.95 -11.51
N ARG A 207 15.68 -14.20 -12.81
CA ARG A 207 16.75 -13.61 -13.62
C ARG A 207 16.72 -12.08 -13.57
N ASP A 208 17.87 -11.44 -13.76
CA ASP A 208 18.02 -9.97 -13.86
C ASP A 208 17.54 -9.18 -12.62
N HIS A 209 17.79 -9.70 -11.43
CA HIS A 209 17.37 -9.09 -10.15
C HIS A 209 15.85 -8.90 -10.00
N LYS A 210 15.07 -9.67 -10.76
CA LYS A 210 13.63 -9.72 -10.61
C LYS A 210 13.27 -10.72 -9.52
N SER A 211 12.14 -10.50 -8.86
CA SER A 211 11.62 -11.40 -7.84
C SER A 211 10.10 -11.39 -7.86
N PHE A 212 9.50 -12.42 -7.31
CA PHE A 212 8.07 -12.52 -7.07
C PHE A 212 7.82 -13.19 -5.73
N VAL A 213 6.66 -12.93 -5.14
CA VAL A 213 6.27 -13.48 -3.85
C VAL A 213 5.43 -14.72 -4.04
N MET A 214 5.79 -15.80 -3.35
CA MET A 214 5.05 -17.05 -3.33
C MET A 214 4.52 -17.32 -1.92
N ALA A 215 3.25 -17.66 -1.81
CA ALA A 215 2.59 -17.97 -0.56
C ALA A 215 2.23 -19.45 -0.46
N ASP A 216 2.67 -20.13 0.61
CA ASP A 216 2.12 -21.42 1.02
C ASP A 216 0.90 -21.15 1.89
N ILE A 217 -0.25 -21.55 1.39
CA ILE A 217 -1.53 -21.37 2.03
C ILE A 217 -1.93 -22.72 2.64
N PRO A 218 -1.67 -22.96 3.93
CA PRO A 218 -2.03 -24.21 4.59
C PRO A 218 -3.56 -24.32 4.71
N GLY A 219 -4.15 -25.48 4.45
CA GLY A 219 -5.52 -25.79 4.84
C GLY A 219 -6.58 -25.94 3.75
N ILE A 220 -6.21 -26.20 2.47
CA ILE A 220 -7.15 -26.87 1.57
C ILE A 220 -7.23 -28.33 2.03
N ILE A 221 -8.21 -28.61 2.89
CA ILE A 221 -8.46 -29.94 3.47
C ILE A 221 -9.85 -30.36 2.98
N GLU A 222 -10.02 -31.65 2.65
CA GLU A 222 -11.33 -32.25 2.41
C GLU A 222 -12.33 -31.81 3.51
N GLY A 223 -13.46 -31.18 3.09
CA GLY A 223 -14.52 -30.73 3.99
C GLY A 223 -14.39 -29.29 4.50
N ALA A 224 -13.50 -28.46 3.98
CA ALA A 224 -13.43 -27.03 4.34
C ALA A 224 -14.70 -26.27 3.92
N SER A 225 -15.43 -26.76 2.93
CA SER A 225 -16.73 -26.25 2.48
C SER A 225 -17.89 -26.54 3.43
N GLU A 226 -17.76 -27.49 4.38
CA GLU A 226 -18.85 -27.93 5.26
C GLU A 226 -19.03 -27.10 6.53
N GLY A 227 -18.56 -25.86 6.59
CA GLY A 227 -19.06 -24.88 7.59
C GLY A 227 -18.43 -24.93 8.96
N LYS A 228 -17.28 -25.54 9.18
CA LYS A 228 -16.53 -25.42 10.44
C LYS A 228 -15.63 -24.18 10.42
N GLY A 229 -16.23 -22.99 10.44
CA GLY A 229 -15.66 -21.72 10.91
C GLY A 229 -14.33 -21.17 10.32
N LEU A 230 -13.49 -22.01 9.78
CA LEU A 230 -12.13 -21.74 9.31
C LEU A 230 -12.06 -21.39 7.81
N GLY A 231 -13.07 -21.77 7.02
CA GLY A 231 -13.00 -21.74 5.56
C GLY A 231 -13.05 -20.35 4.92
N LEU A 232 -13.95 -19.48 5.36
CA LEU A 232 -14.26 -18.23 4.65
C LEU A 232 -13.15 -17.15 4.77
N ARG A 233 -12.50 -17.04 5.92
CA ARG A 233 -11.42 -16.05 6.10
C ARG A 233 -10.15 -16.45 5.36
N PHE A 234 -9.85 -17.73 5.36
CA PHE A 234 -8.70 -18.33 4.70
C PHE A 234 -8.73 -18.19 3.18
N LEU A 235 -9.88 -18.34 2.61
CA LEU A 235 -10.07 -18.35 1.16
C LEU A 235 -10.03 -16.92 0.54
N ARG A 236 -10.23 -15.87 1.36
CA ARG A 236 -9.92 -14.48 0.96
C ARG A 236 -8.43 -14.30 0.64
N HIS A 237 -7.52 -15.04 1.27
CA HIS A 237 -6.10 -14.96 0.97
C HIS A 237 -5.75 -15.57 -0.39
N ILE A 238 -6.48 -16.61 -0.82
CA ILE A 238 -6.30 -17.18 -2.15
C ILE A 238 -6.83 -16.24 -3.22
N GLU A 239 -7.92 -15.52 -2.96
CA GLU A 239 -8.45 -14.49 -3.87
C GLU A 239 -7.45 -13.38 -4.15
N ARG A 240 -6.51 -13.15 -3.24
CA ARG A 240 -5.49 -12.09 -3.32
C ARG A 240 -4.22 -12.46 -4.10
N ASN A 241 -4.14 -13.66 -4.68
CA ASN A 241 -3.01 -14.07 -5.50
C ASN A 241 -3.31 -13.87 -6.98
N SER A 242 -2.30 -13.46 -7.75
CA SER A 242 -2.45 -13.23 -9.19
C SER A 242 -2.48 -14.53 -9.99
N LEU A 243 -1.79 -15.57 -9.49
CA LEU A 243 -1.66 -16.88 -10.14
C LEU A 243 -1.76 -18.00 -9.11
N LEU A 244 -2.36 -19.13 -9.48
CA LEU A 244 -2.47 -20.30 -8.64
C LEU A 244 -1.56 -21.42 -9.13
N LEU A 245 -0.67 -21.91 -8.26
CA LEU A 245 0.17 -23.07 -8.52
C LEU A 245 -0.40 -24.31 -7.81
N PHE A 246 -1.02 -25.18 -8.58
CA PHE A 246 -1.52 -26.46 -8.10
C PHE A 246 -0.38 -27.44 -7.94
N MET A 247 -0.27 -28.03 -6.76
CA MET A 247 0.75 -29.04 -6.46
C MET A 247 0.10 -30.39 -6.20
N VAL A 248 0.44 -31.36 -7.06
CA VAL A 248 0.01 -32.75 -6.92
C VAL A 248 1.27 -33.62 -6.77
N PRO A 249 1.36 -34.50 -5.76
CA PRO A 249 2.52 -35.35 -5.61
C PRO A 249 2.52 -36.50 -6.68
N GLY A 250 3.70 -36.80 -7.23
CA GLY A 250 3.86 -37.82 -8.26
C GLY A 250 3.74 -39.26 -7.75
N ASP A 251 3.68 -39.47 -6.41
CA ASP A 251 3.46 -40.76 -5.77
C ASP A 251 1.99 -41.16 -5.65
N THR A 252 1.07 -40.42 -6.29
CA THR A 252 -0.36 -40.69 -6.31
C THR A 252 -0.75 -41.64 -7.44
N ASP A 253 -1.77 -42.46 -7.21
CA ASP A 253 -2.30 -43.39 -8.20
C ASP A 253 -2.95 -42.69 -9.40
N ASP A 254 -3.51 -41.49 -9.20
CA ASP A 254 -4.21 -40.74 -10.26
C ASP A 254 -4.05 -39.21 -10.03
N ILE A 255 -3.09 -38.62 -10.72
CA ILE A 255 -2.75 -37.18 -10.66
C ILE A 255 -3.92 -36.33 -11.18
N LYS A 256 -4.62 -36.79 -12.24
CA LYS A 256 -5.74 -36.07 -12.81
C LYS A 256 -6.91 -35.96 -11.83
N ARG A 257 -7.21 -37.05 -11.14
CA ARG A 257 -8.27 -37.08 -10.14
C ARG A 257 -7.97 -36.16 -8.97
N GLU A 258 -6.75 -36.11 -8.48
CA GLU A 258 -6.35 -35.19 -7.41
C GLU A 258 -6.44 -33.73 -7.84
N TYR A 259 -6.01 -33.43 -9.07
CA TYR A 259 -6.16 -32.09 -9.63
C TYR A 259 -7.64 -31.68 -9.73
N GLU A 260 -8.51 -32.59 -10.25
CA GLU A 260 -9.95 -32.33 -10.32
C GLU A 260 -10.59 -32.12 -8.94
N LEU A 261 -10.13 -32.88 -7.94
CA LEU A 261 -10.58 -32.73 -6.55
C LEU A 261 -10.24 -31.33 -6.03
N LEU A 262 -8.99 -30.89 -6.19
CA LEU A 262 -8.56 -29.54 -5.78
C LEU A 262 -9.34 -28.44 -6.53
N LYS A 263 -9.57 -28.62 -7.83
CA LYS A 263 -10.35 -27.71 -8.64
C LYS A 263 -11.79 -27.59 -8.14
N ASN A 264 -12.45 -28.73 -7.86
CA ASN A 264 -13.82 -28.76 -7.35
C ASN A 264 -13.95 -28.14 -5.95
N GLU A 265 -12.95 -28.28 -5.09
CA GLU A 265 -12.94 -27.64 -3.77
C GLU A 265 -12.84 -26.11 -3.91
N LEU A 266 -12.01 -25.61 -4.83
CA LEU A 266 -11.93 -24.18 -5.12
C LEU A 266 -13.22 -23.64 -5.74
N GLU A 267 -13.84 -24.38 -6.66
CA GLU A 267 -15.09 -24.00 -7.31
C GLU A 267 -16.25 -23.89 -6.31
N LYS A 268 -16.36 -24.83 -5.39
CA LYS A 268 -17.37 -24.78 -4.31
C LYS A 268 -17.18 -23.55 -3.43
N PHE A 269 -15.95 -23.09 -3.31
CA PHE A 269 -15.63 -21.96 -2.48
C PHE A 269 -15.92 -20.63 -3.17
N ASN A 270 -15.28 -20.38 -4.30
CA ASN A 270 -15.51 -19.20 -5.14
C ASN A 270 -15.26 -19.58 -6.60
N PRO A 271 -16.33 -19.64 -7.44
CA PRO A 271 -16.19 -19.94 -8.87
C PRO A 271 -15.28 -18.94 -9.62
N GLU A 272 -15.19 -17.67 -9.17
CA GLU A 272 -14.33 -16.65 -9.78
C GLU A 272 -12.83 -17.01 -9.69
N MET A 273 -12.44 -17.89 -8.76
CA MET A 273 -11.04 -18.35 -8.66
C MET A 273 -10.63 -19.26 -9.81
N LEU A 274 -11.59 -19.89 -10.49
CA LEU A 274 -11.31 -20.71 -11.64
C LEU A 274 -10.96 -19.87 -12.89
N ASP A 275 -11.27 -18.58 -12.88
CA ASP A 275 -10.92 -17.66 -13.96
C ASP A 275 -9.45 -17.22 -13.89
N LYS A 276 -8.76 -17.42 -12.75
CA LYS A 276 -7.34 -17.07 -12.59
C LYS A 276 -6.43 -18.00 -13.38
N HIS A 277 -5.30 -17.45 -13.79
CA HIS A 277 -4.22 -18.25 -14.39
C HIS A 277 -3.74 -19.34 -13.43
N ARG A 278 -3.55 -20.54 -13.98
CA ARG A 278 -3.24 -21.74 -13.22
C ARG A 278 -2.05 -22.46 -13.85
N VAL A 279 -1.17 -22.98 -13.00
CA VAL A 279 -0.05 -23.85 -13.37
C VAL A 279 -0.15 -25.11 -12.57
N LEU A 280 0.12 -26.27 -13.14
CA LEU A 280 0.16 -27.56 -12.45
C LEU A 280 1.61 -27.99 -12.27
N ALA A 281 2.02 -28.21 -11.02
CA ALA A 281 3.31 -28.79 -10.67
C ALA A 281 3.14 -30.20 -10.14
N VAL A 282 3.73 -31.17 -10.81
CA VAL A 282 3.83 -32.55 -10.31
C VAL A 282 5.08 -32.64 -9.47
N ALA A 283 4.88 -32.73 -8.15
CA ALA A 283 5.96 -32.78 -7.17
C ALA A 283 6.52 -34.21 -6.99
N LYS A 284 7.69 -34.34 -6.35
CA LYS A 284 8.36 -35.63 -6.09
C LYS A 284 8.67 -36.44 -7.36
N CYS A 285 8.93 -35.78 -8.48
CA CYS A 285 9.20 -36.44 -9.76
C CYS A 285 10.44 -37.38 -9.73
N TYR A 286 11.27 -37.29 -8.69
CA TYR A 286 12.39 -38.27 -8.49
C TYR A 286 11.93 -39.71 -8.26
N LEU A 287 10.64 -39.93 -8.03
CA LEU A 287 10.03 -41.26 -7.89
C LEU A 287 9.50 -41.81 -9.22
N LEU A 288 9.49 -40.99 -10.27
CA LEU A 288 8.94 -41.31 -11.59
C LEU A 288 10.10 -41.56 -12.57
N ASP A 289 9.94 -42.59 -13.41
CA ASP A 289 10.85 -42.85 -14.53
C ASP A 289 10.49 -41.93 -15.71
N ASP A 290 11.45 -41.63 -16.58
CA ASP A 290 11.25 -40.74 -17.74
C ASP A 290 10.10 -41.20 -18.65
N GLU A 291 9.96 -42.50 -18.88
CA GLU A 291 8.88 -43.09 -19.66
C GLU A 291 7.48 -42.81 -19.02
N LEU A 292 7.44 -42.87 -17.70
CA LEU A 292 6.21 -42.62 -16.93
C LEU A 292 5.86 -41.14 -16.93
N MET A 293 6.84 -40.24 -16.89
CA MET A 293 6.61 -38.79 -17.02
C MET A 293 6.04 -38.40 -18.39
N ASP A 294 6.52 -39.07 -19.47
CA ASP A 294 6.00 -38.82 -20.83
C ASP A 294 4.55 -39.32 -20.97
N MET A 295 4.24 -40.50 -20.43
CA MET A 295 2.87 -41.05 -20.39
C MET A 295 1.92 -40.14 -19.58
N LEU A 296 2.40 -39.59 -18.46
CA LEU A 296 1.63 -38.69 -17.64
C LEU A 296 1.34 -37.34 -18.35
N ARG A 297 2.28 -36.84 -19.15
CA ARG A 297 2.07 -35.64 -19.97
C ARG A 297 0.91 -35.81 -20.96
N GLU A 298 0.75 -37.00 -21.54
CA GLU A 298 -0.36 -37.29 -22.47
C GLU A 298 -1.72 -37.41 -21.77
N THR A 299 -1.75 -37.71 -20.47
CA THR A 299 -3.00 -37.90 -19.70
C THR A 299 -3.47 -36.63 -18.98
N LEU A 300 -2.59 -35.65 -18.81
CA LEU A 300 -2.89 -34.40 -18.15
C LEU A 300 -3.61 -33.41 -19.09
N PRO A 301 -4.33 -32.43 -18.54
CA PRO A 301 -5.05 -31.44 -19.35
C PRO A 301 -4.11 -30.61 -20.23
N ASP A 302 -4.42 -30.48 -21.52
CA ASP A 302 -3.65 -29.66 -22.49
C ASP A 302 -3.84 -28.16 -22.29
N ASP A 303 -4.85 -27.75 -21.52
CA ASP A 303 -5.22 -26.36 -21.27
C ASP A 303 -4.41 -25.68 -20.17
N LEU A 304 -3.49 -26.41 -19.53
CA LEU A 304 -2.67 -25.91 -18.42
C LEU A 304 -1.19 -26.17 -18.64
N PRO A 305 -0.31 -25.20 -18.30
CA PRO A 305 1.12 -25.47 -18.19
C PRO A 305 1.38 -26.51 -17.08
N VAL A 306 2.04 -27.62 -17.46
CA VAL A 306 2.43 -28.69 -16.51
C VAL A 306 3.93 -28.76 -16.39
N VAL A 307 4.43 -28.71 -15.13
CA VAL A 307 5.86 -28.80 -14.82
C VAL A 307 6.11 -29.92 -13.82
N PHE A 308 7.08 -30.79 -14.13
CA PHE A 308 7.54 -31.85 -13.22
C PHE A 308 8.68 -31.34 -12.35
N ILE A 309 8.51 -31.40 -11.03
CA ILE A 309 9.46 -30.82 -10.10
C ILE A 309 9.92 -31.79 -9.01
N SER A 310 11.13 -31.59 -8.56
CA SER A 310 11.66 -32.21 -7.35
C SER A 310 12.33 -31.14 -6.49
N SER A 311 11.68 -30.73 -5.41
CA SER A 311 12.22 -29.75 -4.46
C SER A 311 13.48 -30.23 -3.74
N VAL A 312 13.70 -31.58 -3.67
CA VAL A 312 14.85 -32.18 -3.01
C VAL A 312 16.07 -32.26 -3.92
N THR A 313 15.89 -32.64 -5.19
CA THR A 313 16.97 -32.75 -6.18
C THR A 313 17.22 -31.47 -6.96
N GLY A 314 16.29 -30.51 -6.92
CA GLY A 314 16.35 -29.28 -7.71
C GLY A 314 15.89 -29.46 -9.18
N LEU A 315 15.48 -30.66 -9.58
CA LEU A 315 15.02 -30.95 -10.93
C LEU A 315 13.74 -30.13 -11.23
N GLY A 316 13.65 -29.54 -12.44
CA GLY A 316 12.49 -28.79 -12.90
C GLY A 316 12.23 -27.43 -12.18
N ILE A 317 13.01 -27.07 -11.15
CA ILE A 317 12.79 -25.82 -10.41
C ILE A 317 12.99 -24.58 -11.28
N GLN A 318 13.99 -24.59 -12.16
CA GLN A 318 14.23 -23.45 -13.05
C GLN A 318 13.15 -23.32 -14.12
N GLU A 319 12.69 -24.44 -14.66
CA GLU A 319 11.57 -24.50 -15.61
C GLU A 319 10.29 -23.99 -14.96
N LEU A 320 10.03 -24.36 -13.69
CA LEU A 320 8.91 -23.84 -12.92
C LEU A 320 8.99 -22.32 -12.76
N LYS A 321 10.15 -21.78 -12.38
CA LYS A 321 10.33 -20.32 -12.26
C LYS A 321 10.10 -19.60 -13.59
N ASP A 322 10.59 -20.15 -14.69
CA ASP A 322 10.44 -19.59 -16.03
C ASP A 322 8.94 -19.60 -16.45
N THR A 323 8.23 -20.70 -16.22
CA THR A 323 6.79 -20.82 -16.50
C THR A 323 5.96 -19.86 -15.65
N LEU A 324 6.22 -19.82 -14.34
CA LEU A 324 5.51 -18.90 -13.44
C LEU A 324 5.73 -17.43 -13.84
N TRP A 325 6.96 -17.06 -14.17
CA TRP A 325 7.27 -15.71 -14.62
C TRP A 325 6.58 -15.35 -15.93
N GLN A 326 6.51 -16.28 -16.88
CA GLN A 326 5.82 -16.08 -18.15
C GLN A 326 4.32 -15.89 -17.95
N GLU A 327 3.68 -16.72 -17.11
CA GLU A 327 2.25 -16.63 -16.81
C GLU A 327 1.90 -15.36 -16.01
N LEU A 328 2.72 -14.96 -15.04
CA LEU A 328 2.52 -13.72 -14.28
C LEU A 328 2.56 -12.48 -15.18
N ASN A 329 3.41 -12.48 -16.22
CA ASN A 329 3.57 -11.35 -17.13
C ASN A 329 2.75 -11.48 -18.42
N SER A 330 1.89 -12.49 -18.55
CA SER A 330 1.01 -12.61 -19.70
C SER A 330 0.01 -11.43 -19.75
N GLU A 331 -0.32 -10.97 -20.98
CA GLU A 331 -1.28 -9.86 -21.15
C GLU A 331 -2.67 -10.22 -20.62
N SER A 332 -3.06 -11.49 -20.76
CA SER A 332 -4.34 -12.00 -20.25
C SER A 332 -4.43 -11.94 -18.72
N ASN A 333 -3.35 -12.30 -18.01
CA ASN A 333 -3.32 -12.20 -16.55
C ASN A 333 -3.39 -10.74 -16.07
N LYS A 334 -2.67 -9.83 -16.73
CA LYS A 334 -2.74 -8.39 -16.43
C LYS A 334 -4.15 -7.82 -16.62
N LEU A 335 -4.84 -8.20 -17.68
CA LEU A 335 -6.21 -7.77 -17.95
C LEU A 335 -7.23 -8.36 -16.95
N GLN A 336 -7.06 -9.62 -16.55
CA GLN A 336 -7.90 -10.25 -15.54
C GLN A 336 -7.73 -9.63 -14.16
N ASN A 337 -6.52 -9.30 -13.78
CA ASN A 337 -6.26 -8.60 -12.52
C ASN A 337 -6.94 -7.23 -12.49
N ILE A 338 -6.88 -6.45 -13.58
CA ILE A 338 -7.56 -5.15 -13.70
C ILE A 338 -9.10 -5.30 -13.56
N THR A 339 -9.70 -6.29 -14.22
CA THR A 339 -11.17 -6.51 -14.14
C THR A 339 -11.61 -7.07 -12.80
N ALA A 340 -10.81 -7.90 -12.13
CA ALA A 340 -11.08 -8.38 -10.79
C ALA A 340 -10.97 -7.24 -9.75
N GLU A 341 -10.07 -6.29 -9.97
CA GLU A 341 -9.92 -5.09 -9.17
C GLU A 341 -11.15 -4.18 -9.22
N ASP A 342 -11.73 -3.95 -10.40
CA ASP A 342 -12.97 -3.18 -10.56
C ASP A 342 -14.17 -3.83 -9.84
N THR A 343 -14.22 -5.16 -9.77
CA THR A 343 -15.28 -5.88 -9.05
C THR A 343 -15.09 -5.89 -7.54
N LEU A 344 -13.85 -5.83 -7.05
CA LEU A 344 -13.54 -5.75 -5.61
C LEU A 344 -13.91 -4.39 -5.00
N VAL A 345 -13.86 -3.32 -5.79
CA VAL A 345 -14.26 -1.96 -5.38
C VAL A 345 -15.75 -1.89 -5.01
N HIS A 346 -16.61 -2.76 -5.54
CA HIS A 346 -18.05 -2.75 -5.27
C HIS A 346 -18.50 -3.51 -4.02
N ARG A 347 -17.57 -4.10 -3.22
CA ARG A 347 -17.90 -4.81 -1.97
C ARG A 347 -17.85 -3.92 -0.71
N ASP A 348 -18.33 -2.68 -0.79
CA ASP A 348 -18.42 -1.74 0.36
C ASP A 348 -19.16 -2.30 1.60
N LYS A 349 -19.95 -3.35 1.44
CA LYS A 349 -20.71 -3.96 2.55
C LYS A 349 -19.86 -4.77 3.53
N ASP A 350 -18.71 -5.29 3.06
CA ASP A 350 -17.85 -6.15 3.91
C ASP A 350 -16.94 -5.33 4.82
N MET A 351 -16.52 -4.12 4.42
CA MET A 351 -15.69 -3.25 5.25
C MET A 351 -16.42 -2.70 6.48
N THR A 352 -17.69 -2.33 6.33
CA THR A 352 -18.49 -1.84 7.48
C THR A 352 -18.63 -2.91 8.56
N ARG A 353 -18.71 -4.17 8.15
CA ARG A 353 -18.77 -5.32 9.08
C ARG A 353 -17.41 -5.60 9.70
N PHE A 354 -16.32 -5.51 8.92
CA PHE A 354 -14.94 -5.64 9.39
C PHE A 354 -14.59 -4.55 10.41
N MET A 355 -14.95 -3.29 10.15
CA MET A 355 -14.78 -2.17 11.08
C MET A 355 -15.56 -2.36 12.38
N ALA A 356 -16.75 -2.96 12.30
CA ALA A 356 -17.56 -3.28 13.49
C ALA A 356 -16.92 -4.41 14.32
N GLU A 357 -16.32 -5.40 13.67
CA GLU A 357 -15.60 -6.50 14.33
C GLU A 357 -14.31 -6.00 14.99
N MET A 358 -13.53 -5.11 14.34
CA MET A 358 -12.32 -4.49 14.90
C MET A 358 -12.62 -3.62 16.13
N LYS A 359 -13.69 -2.83 16.09
CA LYS A 359 -14.16 -2.06 17.26
C LYS A 359 -14.58 -2.95 18.44
N ALA A 360 -15.06 -4.16 18.17
CA ALA A 360 -15.43 -5.11 19.21
C ALA A 360 -14.23 -5.81 19.86
N GLU A 361 -13.07 -5.87 19.17
CA GLU A 361 -11.83 -6.49 19.66
C GLU A 361 -10.92 -5.52 20.43
N GLY A 362 -11.25 -4.23 20.52
CA GLY A 362 -10.58 -3.27 21.42
C GLY A 362 -9.21 -2.76 20.94
N GLU A 363 -8.93 -2.79 19.64
CA GLU A 363 -7.69 -2.21 19.05
C GLU A 363 -7.78 -0.69 18.76
N ASP A 364 -8.55 0.05 19.58
CA ASP A 364 -8.70 1.52 19.46
C ASP A 364 -7.59 2.30 20.21
N ASP A 365 -6.32 1.93 20.08
CA ASP A 365 -5.21 2.70 20.66
C ASP A 365 -4.58 3.66 19.63
N ILE A 366 -5.39 4.55 19.02
CA ILE A 366 -4.83 5.80 18.50
C ILE A 366 -5.00 6.85 19.58
N ILE A 367 -3.90 7.18 20.22
CA ILE A 367 -3.80 8.39 21.02
C ILE A 367 -3.89 9.55 20.02
N TYR A 368 -5.02 10.26 20.01
CA TYR A 368 -5.11 11.56 19.38
C TYR A 368 -4.22 12.47 20.20
N ILE A 369 -3.18 13.02 19.60
CA ILE A 369 -2.43 14.12 20.20
C ILE A 369 -3.33 15.32 19.97
N ASP A 370 -3.93 15.86 21.02
CA ASP A 370 -4.69 17.09 20.96
C ASP A 370 -3.76 18.22 20.48
N ASP A 371 -4.29 19.14 19.64
CA ASP A 371 -3.52 20.28 19.09
C ASP A 371 -2.87 21.16 20.17
N ASP A 372 -3.33 21.06 21.43
CA ASP A 372 -2.79 21.79 22.59
C ASP A 372 -1.41 21.25 23.05
N ASP A 373 -0.98 20.05 22.62
CA ASP A 373 0.33 19.46 22.97
C ASP A 373 1.41 19.72 21.90
N ILE A 374 1.04 20.27 20.74
CA ILE A 374 1.98 20.75 19.73
C ILE A 374 2.06 22.28 19.92
N GLU A 375 2.96 22.73 20.78
CA GLU A 375 3.34 24.13 20.82
C GLU A 375 3.69 24.56 19.40
N ASP A 376 2.83 25.41 18.81
CA ASP A 376 3.14 26.13 17.58
C ASP A 376 4.43 26.91 17.80
N VAL A 377 5.56 26.35 17.41
CA VAL A 377 6.88 26.99 17.48
C VAL A 377 6.95 28.22 16.57
N ASP A 378 5.84 28.54 15.88
CA ASP A 378 5.74 29.64 14.93
C ASP A 378 5.25 30.98 15.52
N ASP A 379 4.89 31.04 16.82
CA ASP A 379 4.62 32.30 17.51
C ASP A 379 5.89 32.89 18.13
N VAL A 380 6.93 33.02 17.32
CA VAL A 380 7.95 34.05 17.61
C VAL A 380 7.31 35.37 17.24
N GLU A 381 6.68 36.01 18.23
CA GLU A 381 6.22 37.38 18.16
C GLU A 381 7.30 38.25 17.52
N ASP A 382 6.87 39.03 16.53
CA ASP A 382 7.65 40.14 15.97
C ASP A 382 8.12 41.06 17.10
N LEU A 383 9.28 40.76 17.70
CA LEU A 383 10.03 41.67 18.57
C LEU A 383 10.74 42.74 17.72
N ASP A 384 9.98 43.52 16.96
CA ASP A 384 10.48 44.67 16.23
C ASP A 384 9.90 46.00 16.77
N ASP A 385 9.72 46.10 18.10
CA ASP A 385 9.54 47.41 18.78
C ASP A 385 10.77 47.70 19.69
N PHE A 386 11.95 47.77 19.08
CA PHE A 386 13.03 48.53 19.68
C PHE A 386 12.84 50.00 19.34
N GLU A 387 12.23 50.71 20.27
CA GLU A 387 12.34 52.19 20.37
C GLU A 387 13.84 52.55 20.52
N TYR A 388 14.39 53.23 19.51
CA TYR A 388 15.65 53.96 19.68
C TYR A 388 15.37 55.22 20.52
N GLU A 389 15.71 55.15 21.81
CA GLU A 389 15.92 56.34 22.60
C GLU A 389 17.12 57.08 22.01
N GLU A 390 16.87 58.32 21.47
CA GLU A 390 17.90 59.28 21.17
C GLU A 390 18.51 59.73 22.48
N GLU A 391 19.71 59.24 22.82
CA GLU A 391 20.57 59.94 23.80
C GLU A 391 21.00 61.26 23.19
N ALA A 392 20.47 62.30 23.77
CA ALA A 392 20.94 63.68 23.56
C ALA A 392 22.27 63.85 24.30
N ASP A 393 23.36 63.86 23.57
CA ASP A 393 24.63 64.35 24.08
C ASP A 393 24.55 65.83 24.31
N ASN A 394 24.56 66.21 25.61
CA ASN A 394 24.98 67.51 26.10
C ASN A 394 26.47 67.41 26.49
N GLU A 395 27.33 68.05 25.73
CA GLU A 395 28.38 68.98 26.03
C GLU A 395 29.36 69.11 24.87
#